data_d123fe5f3c7207badd9c955a0ba5e843
#
_entry.id   d123fe5f3c7207badd9c955a0ba5e843
#
_cell.length_a   1.000
_cell.length_b   1.000
_cell.length_c   1.000
_cell.angle_alpha   90.00
_cell.angle_beta   90.00
_cell.angle_gamma   90.00
#
_symmetry.space_group_name_H-M   'P 1'
#
loop_
_entity.id
_entity.type
_entity.pdbx_description
1 polymer ?
#
loop_
_entity_poly.entity_id
_entity_poly.type
_entity_poly.pdbx_seq_one_letter_code
_entity_poly.pdbx_strand_id
1 'polypeptide(L)'
;VIGDTETRPDARHAITHYKTLETYGRDRGRMPGEPLASLIECRLETGRTHQIRVHMHHLGAPLLGDPVYGRGPGLAGLKPGDDAADAARKTLRQFKRQALHARDLGFVHPISKEALAFCAPLPKDMQRLVDALGTL
;
A
#
# COMPACT_ATOMS: atom_id res chain seq x y z
N VAL A 1 6.70 -0.39 13.16
CA VAL A 1 6.53 -1.85 13.36
C VAL A 1 5.09 -2.09 13.78
N ILE A 2 4.38 -2.95 13.04
CA ILE A 2 3.04 -3.39 13.39
C ILE A 2 3.19 -4.83 13.88
N GLY A 3 2.94 -5.05 15.14
CA GLY A 3 2.86 -6.37 15.74
C GLY A 3 1.45 -6.60 16.28
N ASP A 4 0.90 -7.77 16.06
CA ASP A 4 -0.35 -8.17 16.69
C ASP A 4 -0.01 -8.70 18.09
N THR A 5 -0.47 -7.98 19.12
CA THR A 5 -0.28 -8.35 20.53
C THR A 5 -1.56 -8.87 21.18
N GLU A 6 -2.67 -8.96 20.46
CA GLU A 6 -3.88 -9.55 20.99
C GLU A 6 -3.78 -11.08 20.98
N THR A 7 -3.72 -11.63 22.18
CA THR A 7 -3.64 -13.06 22.47
C THR A 7 -4.94 -13.79 22.14
N ARG A 8 -5.14 -14.11 20.86
CA ARG A 8 -6.04 -15.20 20.49
C ARG A 8 -5.22 -16.50 20.48
N PRO A 9 -5.75 -17.63 20.98
CA PRO A 9 -5.01 -18.90 21.05
C PRO A 9 -4.43 -19.37 19.70
N ASP A 10 -4.98 -18.89 18.60
CA ASP A 10 -4.64 -19.22 17.20
C ASP A 10 -3.94 -18.05 16.48
N ALA A 11 -3.68 -16.93 17.13
CA ALA A 11 -2.99 -15.79 16.53
C ALA A 11 -1.54 -16.16 16.21
N ARG A 12 -1.16 -16.06 14.94
CA ARG A 12 0.21 -16.31 14.50
C ARG A 12 0.96 -14.99 14.44
N HIS A 13 2.13 -14.96 15.06
CA HIS A 13 3.02 -13.81 15.03
C HIS A 13 3.32 -13.38 13.59
N ALA A 14 3.16 -12.09 13.30
CA ALA A 14 3.41 -11.49 12.00
C ALA A 14 4.00 -10.09 12.16
N ILE A 15 5.11 -9.82 11.49
CA ILE A 15 5.80 -8.52 11.57
C ILE A 15 5.95 -7.93 10.17
N THR A 16 5.47 -6.70 10.00
CA THR A 16 5.68 -5.86 8.83
C THR A 16 6.35 -4.56 9.27
N HIS A 17 7.55 -4.29 8.77
CA HIS A 17 8.17 -2.97 8.87
C HIS A 17 7.70 -2.12 7.70
N TYR A 18 7.40 -0.85 7.92
CA TYR A 18 7.07 0.05 6.83
C TYR A 18 7.75 1.42 6.98
N LYS A 19 7.97 2.05 5.85
CA LYS A 19 8.52 3.40 5.73
C LYS A 19 7.71 4.17 4.70
N THR A 20 7.27 5.36 5.05
CA THR A 20 6.64 6.28 4.10
C THR A 20 7.72 6.85 3.17
N LEU A 21 7.53 6.69 1.87
CA LEU A 21 8.40 7.24 0.83
C LEU A 21 7.89 8.59 0.35
N GLU A 22 6.58 8.68 0.05
CA GLU A 22 5.92 9.87 -0.47
C GLU A 22 4.52 10.01 0.14
N THR A 23 4.02 11.24 0.18
CA THR A 23 2.66 11.56 0.59
C THR A 23 1.97 12.41 -0.46
N TYR A 24 0.68 12.18 -0.69
CA TYR A 24 -0.11 12.82 -1.74
C TYR A 24 -1.36 13.49 -1.16
N GLY A 25 -1.74 14.64 -1.75
CA GLY A 25 -2.92 15.38 -1.33
C GLY A 25 -2.83 15.83 0.12
N ARG A 26 -1.75 16.53 0.48
CA ARG A 26 -1.58 17.11 1.83
C ARG A 26 -2.77 18.03 2.12
N ASP A 27 -3.28 17.97 3.34
CA ASP A 27 -4.49 18.68 3.78
C ASP A 27 -5.81 18.25 3.10
N ARG A 28 -5.79 17.17 2.30
CA ARG A 28 -6.98 16.57 1.69
C ARG A 28 -7.41 15.28 2.40
N GLY A 29 -6.72 14.88 3.46
CA GLY A 29 -7.06 13.75 4.33
C GLY A 29 -8.29 14.04 5.20
N ARG A 30 -8.57 13.15 6.13
CA ARG A 30 -9.72 13.27 7.05
C ARG A 30 -9.53 14.37 8.09
N MET A 31 -8.28 14.64 8.46
CA MET A 31 -7.90 15.63 9.45
C MET A 31 -6.96 16.67 8.83
N PRO A 32 -6.93 17.91 9.37
CA PRO A 32 -5.98 18.92 8.93
C PRO A 32 -4.53 18.40 9.00
N GLY A 33 -3.77 18.59 7.93
CA GLY A 33 -2.37 18.13 7.83
C GLY A 33 -2.20 16.65 7.43
N GLU A 34 -3.29 15.89 7.37
CA GLU A 34 -3.26 14.48 6.98
C GLU A 34 -3.22 14.34 5.45
N PRO A 35 -2.30 13.53 4.89
CA PRO A 35 -2.31 13.25 3.46
C PRO A 35 -3.48 12.35 3.08
N LEU A 36 -3.95 12.50 1.85
CA LEU A 36 -5.01 11.66 1.29
C LEU A 36 -4.55 10.23 1.04
N ALA A 37 -3.33 10.07 0.57
CA ALA A 37 -2.69 8.79 0.32
C ALA A 37 -1.17 8.88 0.53
N SER A 38 -0.53 7.73 0.68
CA SER A 38 0.92 7.62 0.84
C SER A 38 1.47 6.45 0.06
N LEU A 39 2.65 6.62 -0.51
CA LEU A 39 3.46 5.52 -1.01
C LEU A 39 4.35 5.03 0.13
N ILE A 40 4.24 3.74 0.45
CA ILE A 40 5.03 3.13 1.52
C ILE A 40 5.88 1.97 0.99
N GLU A 41 7.06 1.81 1.55
CA GLU A 41 7.87 0.59 1.41
C GLU A 41 7.58 -0.33 2.59
N CYS A 42 7.28 -1.59 2.31
CA CYS A 42 7.10 -2.61 3.34
C CYS A 42 8.22 -3.64 3.28
N ARG A 43 8.73 -4.04 4.45
CA ARG A 43 9.67 -5.16 4.60
C ARG A 43 9.08 -6.18 5.56
N LEU A 44 9.04 -7.42 5.12
CA LEU A 44 8.42 -8.52 5.85
C LEU A 44 9.47 -9.34 6.60
N GLU A 45 9.24 -9.61 7.89
CA GLU A 45 9.94 -10.67 8.61
C GLU A 45 9.19 -12.01 8.47
N THR A 46 7.88 -11.93 8.31
CA THR A 46 6.99 -13.08 8.11
C THR A 46 6.18 -12.87 6.84
N GLY A 47 5.72 -13.93 6.19
CA GLY A 47 4.91 -13.90 4.96
C GLY A 47 3.57 -14.61 5.14
N ARG A 48 2.69 -14.10 6.04
CA ARG A 48 1.36 -14.66 6.24
C ARG A 48 0.39 -14.20 5.16
N THR A 49 -0.70 -14.94 5.00
CA THR A 49 -1.74 -14.65 4.01
C THR A 49 -2.25 -13.22 4.16
N HIS A 50 -2.17 -12.44 3.08
CA HIS A 50 -2.60 -11.05 3.03
C HIS A 50 -1.97 -10.13 4.10
N GLN A 51 -0.83 -10.48 4.64
CA GLN A 51 -0.25 -9.82 5.82
C GLN A 51 -0.18 -8.30 5.71
N ILE A 52 0.42 -7.75 4.64
CA ILE A 52 0.50 -6.29 4.44
C ILE A 52 -0.90 -5.69 4.34
N ARG A 53 -1.80 -6.33 3.59
CA ARG A 53 -3.17 -5.84 3.37
C ARG A 53 -3.95 -5.75 4.69
N VAL A 54 -3.85 -6.78 5.53
CA VAL A 54 -4.49 -6.84 6.84
C VAL A 54 -3.88 -5.80 7.79
N HIS A 55 -2.55 -5.71 7.86
CA HIS A 55 -1.87 -4.74 8.73
C HIS A 55 -2.21 -3.29 8.34
N MET A 56 -2.20 -2.96 7.05
CA MET A 56 -2.57 -1.61 6.60
C MET A 56 -4.04 -1.29 6.86
N HIS A 57 -4.93 -2.27 6.67
CA HIS A 57 -6.33 -2.11 7.02
C HIS A 57 -6.53 -1.85 8.52
N HIS A 58 -5.83 -2.60 9.37
CA HIS A 58 -5.87 -2.43 10.82
C HIS A 58 -5.38 -1.04 11.28
N LEU A 59 -4.37 -0.48 10.59
CA LEU A 59 -3.91 0.90 10.81
C LEU A 59 -4.90 1.97 10.32
N GLY A 60 -6.02 1.60 9.73
CA GLY A 60 -6.96 2.55 9.13
C GLY A 60 -6.51 3.14 7.79
N ALA A 61 -5.44 2.60 7.20
CA ALA A 61 -4.86 3.01 5.92
C ALA A 61 -4.83 1.85 4.91
N PRO A 62 -6.00 1.29 4.52
CA PRO A 62 -6.05 0.15 3.60
C PRO A 62 -5.45 0.51 2.24
N LEU A 63 -4.97 -0.50 1.52
CA LEU A 63 -4.38 -0.31 0.20
C LEU A 63 -5.43 0.18 -0.79
N LEU A 64 -5.06 1.15 -1.62
CA LEU A 64 -5.91 1.62 -2.71
C LEU A 64 -6.24 0.46 -3.67
N GLY A 65 -7.48 0.40 -4.12
CA GLY A 65 -7.95 -0.64 -5.05
C GLY A 65 -8.09 -2.04 -4.45
N ASP A 66 -7.84 -2.23 -3.16
CA ASP A 66 -7.98 -3.55 -2.52
C ASP A 66 -9.45 -3.97 -2.48
N PRO A 67 -9.84 -5.07 -3.16
CA PRO A 67 -11.24 -5.48 -3.27
C PRO A 67 -11.81 -6.08 -1.97
N VAL A 68 -10.96 -6.49 -1.04
CA VAL A 68 -11.36 -7.16 0.20
C VAL A 68 -11.28 -6.22 1.39
N TYR A 69 -10.13 -5.55 1.57
CA TYR A 69 -9.84 -4.71 2.72
C TYR A 69 -9.97 -3.22 2.42
N GLY A 70 -10.05 -2.82 1.14
CA GLY A 70 -10.07 -1.44 0.67
C GLY A 70 -11.40 -0.68 0.85
N ARG A 71 -12.30 -1.14 1.72
CA ARG A 71 -13.60 -0.49 2.01
C ARG A 71 -13.49 0.77 2.87
N GLY A 72 -12.39 1.50 2.71
CA GLY A 72 -12.23 2.82 3.29
C GLY A 72 -12.91 3.90 2.43
N PRO A 73 -12.93 5.16 2.90
CA PRO A 73 -13.53 6.29 2.16
C PRO A 73 -12.84 6.57 0.82
N GLY A 74 -11.81 5.81 0.46
CA GLY A 74 -11.05 5.99 -0.78
C GLY A 74 -10.53 7.43 -0.89
N LEU A 75 -10.60 7.99 -2.09
CA LEU A 75 -10.32 9.41 -2.33
C LEU A 75 -11.55 10.31 -2.02
N ALA A 76 -12.33 9.98 -0.98
CA ALA A 76 -13.57 10.69 -0.66
C ALA A 76 -13.37 12.16 -0.25
N GLY A 77 -12.15 12.52 0.22
CA GLY A 77 -11.80 13.90 0.56
C GLY A 77 -11.62 14.84 -0.64
N LEU A 78 -11.61 14.30 -1.87
CA LEU A 78 -11.45 15.11 -3.07
C LEU A 78 -12.78 15.76 -3.47
N LYS A 79 -12.81 17.09 -3.50
CA LYS A 79 -14.00 17.84 -3.95
C LYS A 79 -14.19 17.68 -5.47
N PRO A 80 -15.44 17.61 -5.97
CA PRO A 80 -15.73 17.71 -7.40
C PRO A 80 -15.27 19.06 -7.98
N GLY A 81 -14.83 19.08 -9.24
CA GLY A 81 -14.43 20.31 -9.93
C GLY A 81 -12.96 20.69 -9.77
N ASP A 82 -12.16 19.80 -9.20
CA ASP A 82 -10.70 19.88 -9.20
C ASP A 82 -10.19 18.88 -10.24
N ASP A 83 -9.59 19.37 -11.33
CA ASP A 83 -9.15 18.53 -12.47
C ASP A 83 -8.15 17.45 -12.03
N ALA A 84 -7.24 17.76 -11.13
CA ALA A 84 -6.28 16.79 -10.57
C ALA A 84 -7.02 15.71 -9.75
N ALA A 85 -8.00 16.11 -8.96
CA ALA A 85 -8.83 15.20 -8.19
C ALA A 85 -9.65 14.27 -9.08
N ASP A 86 -10.23 14.79 -10.15
CA ASP A 86 -11.03 14.02 -11.11
C ASP A 86 -10.15 13.05 -11.90
N ALA A 87 -8.94 13.45 -12.30
CA ALA A 87 -7.95 12.57 -12.91
C ALA A 87 -7.53 11.44 -11.99
N ALA A 88 -7.22 11.73 -10.74
CA ALA A 88 -6.86 10.73 -9.73
C ALA A 88 -8.00 9.74 -9.46
N ARG A 89 -9.24 10.22 -9.33
CA ARG A 89 -10.44 9.36 -9.20
C ARG A 89 -10.63 8.45 -10.39
N LYS A 90 -10.50 8.99 -11.62
CA LYS A 90 -10.63 8.21 -12.86
C LYS A 90 -9.59 7.09 -12.90
N THR A 91 -8.34 7.41 -12.61
CA THR A 91 -7.24 6.44 -12.57
C THR A 91 -7.48 5.36 -11.51
N LEU A 92 -7.92 5.74 -10.31
CA LEU A 92 -8.24 4.78 -9.26
C LEU A 92 -9.43 3.88 -9.63
N ARG A 93 -10.47 4.40 -10.29
CA ARG A 93 -11.60 3.57 -10.77
C ARG A 93 -11.18 2.53 -11.81
N GLN A 94 -10.15 2.81 -12.58
CA GLN A 94 -9.58 1.89 -13.57
C GLN A 94 -8.62 0.88 -12.97
N PHE A 95 -8.11 1.15 -11.76
CA PHE A 95 -7.19 0.29 -11.04
C PHE A 95 -7.96 -0.82 -10.31
N LYS A 96 -7.92 -2.05 -10.83
CA LYS A 96 -8.82 -3.16 -10.42
C LYS A 96 -8.19 -4.20 -9.50
N ARG A 97 -7.11 -3.85 -8.81
CA ARG A 97 -6.42 -4.72 -7.87
C ARG A 97 -5.90 -3.92 -6.68
N GLN A 98 -5.43 -4.57 -5.64
CA GLN A 98 -4.72 -3.90 -4.56
C GLN A 98 -3.45 -3.22 -5.09
N ALA A 99 -3.19 -1.97 -4.68
CA ALA A 99 -1.99 -1.22 -4.98
C ALA A 99 -0.82 -1.77 -4.14
N LEU A 100 -0.36 -2.96 -4.53
CA LEU A 100 0.73 -3.69 -3.90
C LEU A 100 1.62 -4.31 -4.98
N HIS A 101 2.93 -4.13 -4.83
CA HIS A 101 3.94 -4.62 -5.76
C HIS A 101 5.14 -5.18 -4.98
N ALA A 102 5.54 -6.39 -5.30
CA ALA A 102 6.78 -6.97 -4.80
C ALA A 102 7.95 -6.47 -5.66
N ARG A 103 8.66 -5.45 -5.16
CA ARG A 103 9.79 -4.83 -5.88
C ARG A 103 11.05 -5.66 -5.78
N ASP A 104 11.39 -6.07 -4.58
CA ASP A 104 12.63 -6.77 -4.31
C ASP A 104 12.33 -8.16 -3.73
N LEU A 105 13.05 -9.16 -4.23
CA LEU A 105 13.02 -10.54 -3.72
C LEU A 105 14.44 -11.04 -3.58
N GLY A 106 14.80 -11.50 -2.38
CA GLY A 106 16.07 -12.13 -2.11
C GLY A 106 15.88 -13.50 -1.43
N PHE A 107 16.67 -14.47 -1.83
CA PHE A 107 16.72 -15.79 -1.19
C PHE A 107 18.04 -16.49 -1.47
N VAL A 108 18.34 -17.51 -0.65
CA VAL A 108 19.49 -18.40 -0.88
C VAL A 108 19.02 -19.58 -1.72
N HIS A 109 19.68 -19.81 -2.85
CA HIS A 109 19.33 -20.92 -3.74
C HIS A 109 19.49 -22.26 -3.00
N PRO A 110 18.48 -23.14 -3.03
CA PRO A 110 18.46 -24.33 -2.17
C PRO A 110 19.56 -25.35 -2.50
N ILE A 111 20.04 -25.38 -3.75
CA ILE A 111 21.08 -26.32 -4.21
C ILE A 111 22.45 -25.63 -4.22
N SER A 112 22.64 -24.54 -4.98
CA SER A 112 23.93 -23.90 -5.14
C SER A 112 24.38 -23.10 -3.91
N LYS A 113 23.45 -22.79 -2.99
CA LYS A 113 23.67 -21.95 -1.79
C LYS A 113 24.09 -20.51 -2.09
N GLU A 114 23.95 -20.09 -3.32
CA GLU A 114 24.21 -18.71 -3.72
C GLU A 114 23.06 -17.79 -3.25
N ALA A 115 23.42 -16.60 -2.78
CA ALA A 115 22.45 -15.55 -2.49
C ALA A 115 21.99 -14.91 -3.80
N LEU A 116 20.70 -15.00 -4.08
CA LEU A 116 20.06 -14.41 -5.26
C LEU A 116 19.21 -13.21 -4.85
N ALA A 117 19.26 -12.16 -5.65
CA ALA A 117 18.45 -10.97 -5.48
C ALA A 117 17.85 -10.55 -6.82
N PHE A 118 16.57 -10.21 -6.79
CA PHE A 118 15.81 -9.79 -7.96
C PHE A 118 15.09 -8.47 -7.64
N CYS A 119 15.04 -7.57 -8.61
CA CYS A 119 14.32 -6.33 -8.52
C CYS A 119 13.40 -6.20 -9.73
N ALA A 120 12.13 -5.85 -9.50
CA ALA A 120 11.14 -5.60 -10.53
C ALA A 120 10.70 -4.14 -10.49
N PRO A 121 10.69 -3.42 -11.61
CA PRO A 121 10.21 -2.04 -11.67
C PRO A 121 8.71 -1.97 -11.36
N LEU A 122 8.24 -0.79 -10.97
CA LEU A 122 6.83 -0.55 -10.70
C LEU A 122 5.98 -0.84 -11.95
N PRO A 123 4.91 -1.64 -11.86
CA PRO A 123 4.03 -1.93 -12.98
C PRO A 123 3.38 -0.65 -13.53
N LYS A 124 3.15 -0.61 -14.85
CA LYS A 124 2.62 0.58 -15.54
C LYS A 124 1.28 1.08 -14.98
N ASP A 125 0.41 0.19 -14.53
CA ASP A 125 -0.86 0.57 -13.91
C ASP A 125 -0.65 1.27 -12.57
N MET A 126 0.28 0.77 -11.75
CA MET A 126 0.61 1.36 -10.46
C MET A 126 1.41 2.65 -10.62
N GLN A 127 2.31 2.73 -11.62
CA GLN A 127 3.00 3.98 -11.95
C GLN A 127 2.00 5.08 -12.31
N ARG A 128 1.02 4.79 -13.20
CA ARG A 128 -0.04 5.75 -13.54
C ARG A 128 -0.85 6.21 -12.33
N LEU A 129 -1.09 5.32 -11.37
CA LEU A 129 -1.78 5.68 -10.13
C LEU A 129 -0.92 6.64 -9.29
N VAL A 130 0.36 6.34 -9.11
CA VAL A 130 1.32 7.20 -8.40
C VAL A 130 1.43 8.57 -9.06
N ASP A 131 1.59 8.60 -10.39
CA ASP A 131 1.67 9.86 -11.15
C ASP A 131 0.41 10.71 -10.97
N ALA A 132 -0.78 10.10 -11.05
CA ALA A 132 -2.04 10.80 -10.86
C ALA A 132 -2.21 11.32 -9.42
N LEU A 133 -1.76 10.59 -8.42
CA LEU A 133 -1.77 11.04 -7.02
C LEU A 133 -0.75 12.17 -6.78
N GLY A 134 0.38 12.14 -7.49
CA GLY A 134 1.42 13.16 -7.43
C GLY A 134 1.00 14.54 -7.91
N THR A 135 -0.12 14.64 -8.64
CA THR A 135 -0.69 15.92 -9.09
C THR A 135 -1.59 16.59 -8.03
N LEU A 136 -1.89 15.92 -6.92
CA LEU A 136 -2.73 16.42 -5.82
C LEU A 136 -1.95 17.28 -4.84
#